data_756dc86c318cec6bd71b2999ef73d746
#
_entry.id   756dc86c318cec6bd71b2999ef73d746
#
_cell.length_a   1.000
_cell.length_b   1.000
_cell.length_c   1.000
_cell.angle_alpha   90.00
_cell.angle_beta   90.00
_cell.angle_gamma   90.00
#
_symmetry.space_group_name_H-M   'P 1'
#
loop_
_entity.id
_entity.type
_entity.pdbx_description
1 polymer ?
#
loop_
_entity_poly.entity_id
_entity_poly.type
_entity_poly.pdbx_seq_one_letter_code
_entity_poly.pdbx_strand_id
1 'polypeptide(L)'
;MSDIKQVDVLIAGQGAAAFSAGLYSSRYQVETLIVGEQFGGETAIGGTIENYPGQPDIDGFDLMMKFKEQVDNLNTPTVYSNLKSVEKRGDVFRAVLDN
;
A
#
# COMPACT_ATOMS: atom_id res chain seq x y z
N MET A 1 -21.88 7.27 10.08
CA MET A 1 -21.13 6.82 11.25
C MET A 1 -19.73 6.36 10.86
N SER A 2 -18.79 6.74 11.64
CA SER A 2 -17.38 6.40 11.33
C SER A 2 -16.97 5.14 12.06
N ASP A 3 -16.36 4.24 11.32
CA ASP A 3 -15.77 3.06 11.92
C ASP A 3 -14.32 3.34 12.28
N ILE A 4 -13.91 2.84 13.43
CA ILE A 4 -12.54 2.97 13.88
C ILE A 4 -11.89 1.59 13.80
N LYS A 5 -10.77 1.52 13.08
CA LYS A 5 -10.00 0.30 12.97
C LYS A 5 -8.63 0.54 13.58
N GLN A 6 -8.17 -0.41 14.38
CA GLN A 6 -6.82 -0.35 14.95
C GLN A 6 -5.91 -1.29 14.20
N VAL A 7 -4.76 -0.77 13.80
CA VAL A 7 -3.74 -1.56 13.14
C VAL A 7 -2.39 -1.21 13.75
N ASP A 8 -1.42 -2.08 13.54
CA ASP A 8 -0.06 -1.83 14.02
C ASP A 8 0.70 -0.92 13.06
N VAL A 9 0.46 -1.10 11.76
CA VAL A 9 1.14 -0.34 10.72
C VAL A 9 0.12 0.15 9.71
N LEU A 10 0.14 1.45 9.46
CA LEU A 10 -0.65 2.07 8.40
C LEU A 10 0.31 2.54 7.32
N ILE A 11 0.07 2.12 6.09
CA ILE A 11 0.89 2.48 4.96
C ILE A 11 0.08 3.38 4.04
N ALA A 12 0.58 4.58 3.78
CA ALA A 12 -0.09 5.54 2.91
C ALA A 12 0.53 5.49 1.52
N GLY A 13 -0.26 5.06 0.55
CA GLY A 13 0.13 4.98 -0.84
C GLY A 13 -0.17 3.61 -1.43
N GLN A 14 -0.12 3.53 -2.76
CA GLN A 14 -0.27 2.28 -3.49
C GLN A 14 0.76 2.15 -4.61
N GLY A 15 1.93 2.70 -4.41
CA GLY A 15 3.04 2.53 -5.34
C GLY A 15 3.98 1.43 -4.90
N ALA A 16 5.14 1.37 -5.55
CA ALA A 16 6.12 0.31 -5.30
C ALA A 16 6.59 0.29 -3.84
N ALA A 17 6.87 1.46 -3.29
CA ALA A 17 7.34 1.55 -1.90
C ALA A 17 6.28 1.07 -0.92
N ALA A 18 5.03 1.46 -1.15
CA ALA A 18 3.92 1.08 -0.28
C ALA A 18 3.69 -0.42 -0.28
N PHE A 19 3.64 -1.04 -1.46
CA PHE A 19 3.44 -2.49 -1.54
C PHE A 19 4.62 -3.26 -1.00
N SER A 20 5.85 -2.76 -1.20
CA SER A 20 7.03 -3.39 -0.62
C SER A 20 6.99 -3.36 0.90
N ALA A 21 6.66 -2.21 1.48
CA ALA A 21 6.50 -2.09 2.93
C ALA A 21 5.39 -3.01 3.43
N GLY A 22 4.27 -3.07 2.70
CA GLY A 22 3.15 -3.93 3.07
C GLY A 22 3.50 -5.40 3.02
N LEU A 23 4.28 -5.81 2.03
CA LEU A 23 4.72 -7.20 1.92
C LEU A 23 5.54 -7.61 3.15
N TYR A 24 6.54 -6.82 3.50
CA TYR A 24 7.39 -7.17 4.64
C TYR A 24 6.65 -7.08 5.97
N SER A 25 5.86 -6.03 6.15
CA SER A 25 5.05 -5.88 7.37
C SER A 25 4.12 -7.08 7.56
N SER A 26 3.47 -7.49 6.49
CA SER A 26 2.53 -8.60 6.55
C SER A 26 3.23 -9.93 6.78
N ARG A 27 4.41 -10.13 6.20
CA ARG A 27 5.19 -11.34 6.41
C ARG A 27 5.65 -11.46 7.85
N TYR A 28 5.87 -10.34 8.53
CA TYR A 28 6.18 -10.34 9.96
C TYR A 28 4.95 -10.53 10.83
N GLN A 29 3.78 -10.70 10.21
CA GLN A 29 2.51 -10.93 10.90
C GLN A 29 2.10 -9.74 11.78
N VAL A 30 2.49 -8.55 11.36
CA VAL A 30 2.06 -7.31 11.98
C VAL A 30 0.78 -6.88 11.28
N GLU A 31 -0.22 -6.47 12.05
CA GLU A 31 -1.48 -6.06 11.44
C GLU A 31 -1.30 -4.77 10.66
N THR A 32 -1.55 -4.85 9.36
CA THR A 32 -1.20 -3.81 8.40
C THR A 32 -2.42 -3.39 7.59
N LEU A 33 -2.53 -2.09 7.34
CA LEU A 33 -3.54 -1.54 6.44
C LEU A 33 -2.84 -0.66 5.43
N ILE A 34 -3.15 -0.86 4.15
CA ILE A 34 -2.64 -0.02 3.07
C ILE A 34 -3.76 0.91 2.62
N VAL A 35 -3.47 2.19 2.52
CA VAL A 35 -4.45 3.22 2.14
C VAL A 35 -3.87 4.04 1.00
N GLY A 36 -4.60 4.18 -0.08
CA GLY A 36 -4.16 5.01 -1.20
C GLY A 36 -5.30 5.22 -2.18
N GLU A 37 -5.31 6.37 -2.81
CA GLU A 37 -6.35 6.70 -3.76
C GLU A 37 -6.07 6.15 -5.15
N GLN A 38 -4.80 6.20 -5.55
CA GLN A 38 -4.41 5.83 -6.91
C GLN A 38 -3.53 4.58 -6.90
N PHE A 39 -4.03 3.53 -7.54
CA PHE A 39 -3.29 2.28 -7.62
C PHE A 39 -2.03 2.44 -8.46
N GLY A 40 -0.92 1.92 -7.94
CA GLY A 40 0.32 1.76 -8.69
C GLY A 40 1.21 2.99 -8.76
N GLY A 41 0.67 4.16 -8.44
CA GLY A 41 1.45 5.40 -8.47
C GLY A 41 2.09 5.69 -9.82
N GLU A 42 3.22 6.32 -9.80
CA GLU A 42 3.96 6.68 -11.02
C GLU A 42 4.43 5.46 -11.80
N THR A 43 4.72 4.37 -11.11
CA THR A 43 5.19 3.14 -11.77
C THR A 43 4.13 2.58 -12.71
N ALA A 44 2.87 2.61 -12.29
CA ALA A 44 1.79 2.03 -13.09
C ALA A 44 1.54 2.77 -14.38
N ILE A 45 1.87 4.05 -14.45
CA ILE A 45 1.63 4.87 -15.63
C ILE A 45 2.88 5.13 -16.45
N GLY A 46 4.02 4.62 -16.01
CA GLY A 46 5.31 4.92 -16.63
C GLY A 46 5.65 4.13 -17.89
N GLY A 47 4.79 3.20 -18.31
CA GLY A 47 5.06 2.37 -19.47
C GLY A 47 5.97 1.19 -19.16
N THR A 48 6.76 0.80 -20.16
CA THR A 48 7.62 -0.39 -20.03
C THR A 48 8.80 -0.15 -19.10
N ILE A 49 9.02 -1.10 -18.20
CA ILE A 49 10.13 -1.07 -17.26
C ILE A 49 11.13 -2.15 -17.67
N GLU A 50 12.38 -1.75 -17.89
CA GLU A 50 13.40 -2.64 -18.40
C GLU A 50 14.48 -2.97 -17.38
N ASN A 51 14.49 -2.25 -16.26
CA ASN A 51 15.58 -2.35 -15.29
C ASN A 51 15.17 -2.86 -13.92
N TYR A 52 14.07 -3.57 -13.85
CA TYR A 52 13.67 -4.22 -12.61
C TYR A 52 14.18 -5.65 -12.61
N PRO A 53 15.10 -6.01 -11.72
CA PRO A 53 15.67 -7.36 -11.71
C PRO A 53 14.59 -8.44 -11.60
N GLY A 54 14.68 -9.43 -12.45
CA GLY A 54 13.72 -10.53 -12.45
C GLY A 54 12.48 -10.31 -13.31
N GLN A 55 12.28 -9.10 -13.83
CA GLN A 55 11.12 -8.78 -14.66
C GLN A 55 11.56 -7.91 -15.84
N PRO A 56 12.25 -8.50 -16.82
CA PRO A 56 12.65 -7.71 -17.99
C PRO A 56 11.45 -7.32 -18.83
N ASP A 57 11.45 -6.09 -19.32
CA ASP A 57 10.45 -5.61 -20.27
C ASP A 57 9.01 -5.83 -19.80
N ILE A 58 8.70 -5.39 -18.59
CA ILE A 58 7.34 -5.50 -18.07
C ILE A 58 6.67 -4.12 -18.03
N ASP A 59 5.40 -4.07 -18.39
CA ASP A 59 4.62 -2.85 -18.23
C ASP A 59 4.48 -2.49 -16.75
N GLY A 60 4.61 -1.20 -16.43
CA GLY A 60 4.58 -0.75 -15.04
C GLY A 60 3.29 -1.11 -14.31
N PHE A 61 2.15 -1.02 -15.00
CA PHE A 61 0.87 -1.42 -14.41
C PHE A 61 0.90 -2.91 -14.05
N ASP A 62 1.38 -3.74 -14.96
CA ASP A 62 1.45 -5.19 -14.73
C ASP A 62 2.40 -5.52 -13.58
N LEU A 63 3.50 -4.79 -13.47
CA LEU A 63 4.43 -4.98 -12.36
C LEU A 63 3.76 -4.66 -11.03
N MET A 64 3.01 -3.57 -10.97
CA MET A 64 2.30 -3.19 -9.75
C MET A 64 1.20 -4.18 -9.40
N MET A 65 0.56 -4.77 -10.40
CA MET A 65 -0.42 -5.83 -10.16
C MET A 65 0.25 -7.04 -9.49
N LYS A 66 1.46 -7.37 -9.88
CA LYS A 66 2.21 -8.46 -9.23
C LYS A 66 2.56 -8.12 -7.79
N PHE A 67 2.94 -6.87 -7.52
CA PHE A 67 3.22 -6.42 -6.17
C PHE A 67 1.97 -6.54 -5.30
N LYS A 68 0.85 -6.05 -5.80
CA LYS A 68 -0.41 -6.09 -5.06
C LYS A 68 -0.87 -7.52 -4.79
N GLU A 69 -0.71 -8.39 -5.79
CA GLU A 69 -1.10 -9.79 -5.63
C GLU A 69 -0.37 -10.47 -4.48
N GLN A 70 0.92 -10.20 -4.33
CA GLN A 70 1.69 -10.78 -3.24
C GLN A 70 1.18 -10.31 -1.87
N VAL A 71 0.82 -9.03 -1.78
CA VAL A 71 0.27 -8.46 -0.54
C VAL A 71 -1.12 -9.01 -0.27
N ASP A 72 -1.95 -9.08 -1.30
CA ASP A 72 -3.31 -9.63 -1.17
C ASP A 72 -3.29 -11.08 -0.70
N ASN A 73 -2.32 -11.85 -1.17
CA ASN A 73 -2.19 -13.26 -0.77
C ASN A 73 -1.86 -13.43 0.71
N LEU A 74 -1.41 -12.37 1.36
CA LEU A 74 -1.17 -12.37 2.81
C LEU A 74 -2.36 -11.81 3.59
N ASN A 75 -3.49 -11.59 2.90
CA ASN A 75 -4.73 -11.09 3.48
C ASN A 75 -4.61 -9.69 4.08
N THR A 76 -3.74 -8.87 3.51
CA THR A 76 -3.56 -7.49 3.95
C THR A 76 -4.53 -6.59 3.21
N PRO A 77 -5.42 -5.89 3.91
CA PRO A 77 -6.41 -5.06 3.23
C PRO A 77 -5.80 -3.81 2.62
N THR A 78 -6.35 -3.42 1.49
CA THR A 78 -6.04 -2.16 0.82
C THR A 78 -7.33 -1.36 0.70
N VAL A 79 -7.30 -0.12 1.18
CA VAL A 79 -8.44 0.79 1.12
C VAL A 79 -8.16 1.89 0.12
N TYR A 80 -9.07 2.09 -0.83
CA TYR A 80 -8.97 3.11 -1.86
C TYR A 80 -9.53 4.42 -1.31
N SER A 81 -8.70 5.16 -0.63
CA SER A 81 -9.08 6.42 -0.02
C SER A 81 -7.83 7.25 0.23
N ASN A 82 -8.01 8.55 0.32
CA ASN A 82 -6.93 9.44 0.68
C ASN A 82 -6.76 9.54 2.17
N LEU A 83 -5.52 9.62 2.61
CA LEU A 83 -5.20 9.96 3.98
C LEU A 83 -5.41 11.47 4.14
N LYS A 84 -6.39 11.84 4.94
CA LYS A 84 -6.76 13.25 5.12
C LYS A 84 -5.89 13.93 6.16
N SER A 85 -5.64 13.25 7.26
CA SER A 85 -4.82 13.81 8.33
C SER A 85 -4.25 12.72 9.21
N VAL A 86 -3.13 13.03 9.83
CA VAL A 86 -2.49 12.15 10.83
C VAL A 86 -2.07 13.03 11.98
N GLU A 87 -2.40 12.61 13.19
CA GLU A 87 -1.89 13.31 14.37
C GLU A 87 -1.47 12.30 15.43
N LYS A 88 -0.46 12.67 16.19
CA LYS A 88 0.02 11.81 17.27
C LYS A 88 -0.80 12.08 18.52
N ARG A 89 -1.29 10.99 19.13
CA ARG A 89 -2.07 11.05 20.36
C ARG A 89 -1.47 10.08 21.36
N GLY A 90 -0.60 10.58 22.24
CA GLY A 90 0.09 9.73 23.18
C GLY A 90 0.99 8.74 22.46
N ASP A 91 0.74 7.46 22.67
CA ASP A 91 1.54 6.39 22.09
C ASP A 91 1.03 5.90 20.73
N VAL A 92 -0.03 6.51 20.22
CA VAL A 92 -0.63 6.08 18.96
C VAL A 92 -0.76 7.26 18.01
N PHE A 93 -0.93 6.93 16.74
CA PHE A 93 -1.28 7.90 15.71
C PHE A 93 -2.75 7.75 15.34
N ARG A 94 -3.42 8.86 15.16
CA ARG A 94 -4.78 8.86 14.65
C ARG A 94 -4.75 9.33 13.21
N ALA A 95 -5.21 8.46 12.32
CA ALA A 95 -5.28 8.75 10.89
C ALA A 95 -6.74 8.87 10.48
N VAL A 96 -7.05 9.88 9.68
CA VAL A 96 -8.40 10.12 9.18
C VAL A 96 -8.37 9.99 7.67
N LEU A 97 -9.30 9.21 7.13
CA LEU A 97 -9.44 9.01 5.70
C LEU A 97 -10.60 9.84 5.17
N ASP A 98 -10.59 10.07 3.84
CA ASP A 98 -11.62 10.87 3.20
C ASP A 98 -12.99 10.21 3.11
N ASN A 99 -13.03 8.90 3.20
CA ASN A 99 -14.31 8.18 3.09
C ASN A 99 -15.04 7.97 4.41
#